data_14f49664196b007e20241aca1370c6f8
#
_entry.id   14f49664196b007e20241aca1370c6f8
#
_cell.length_a   1.000
_cell.length_b   1.000
_cell.length_c   1.000
_cell.angle_alpha   90.00
_cell.angle_beta   90.00
_cell.angle_gamma   90.00
#
_symmetry.space_group_name_H-M   'P 1'
#
loop_
_entity.id
_entity.type
_entity.pdbx_description
1 polymer ?
#
loop_
_entity_poly.entity_id
_entity_poly.type
_entity_poly.pdbx_seq_one_letter_code
_entity_poly.pdbx_strand_id
1 'polypeptide(L)'
;MCDDRDHDHAEAGRDSDGDRDRDRDGDRLGRRALFVTSAAAALTLGSVTFGTSGAEAAHGDQETRTIRGTLPTGSPDFVYLPVEVPSGVRELRVSYRYDRPAVPAGTPGNALDIGIFDERGTELGGKGFRGWSGGARSEFFLRTDEATPGYLPGPVRPGTWHIALGPYTVAPDGLPYEITITLTYGTPAPAVRPVYPPERAEGRGRAWYRGDCHLHSWYSDGRRTLGEIAALARAAGLDFINSSEHNTPSAHAHWAEHAGDDLLVMLGEEVTTRNGHVVALGIDPGTFVDWRYRARDNRFGRYARQIRRAGGLVVPAHPHATCVGCNWKFGFGEADAVEVWNGAYSPEDEVALADWDGMLVASVKEGRDWIPAMGNSDAHRDPDQVGRPQTVVLADDLTREAVQEGLRAGRSYVAESKDVSVSFTATGARGEHAGIGERLEVAPDTPVTVRLEATGSAGCTIRFVTDQGVLFTSAAVPESGTGSAEWRTTASYAAYVRAEVRRPPIVPGFPGPPAAFTNPIFLGRR
;
A
#
# COMPACT_ATOMS: atom_id res chain seq x y z
N MET A 1 5.62 5.25 -47.12
CA MET A 1 5.98 4.46 -48.31
C MET A 1 5.63 3.04 -47.94
N CYS A 2 4.51 2.60 -48.49
CA CYS A 2 4.03 1.24 -48.39
C CYS A 2 4.89 0.32 -49.23
N ASP A 3 5.00 -0.93 -48.86
CA ASP A 3 4.99 -2.01 -49.84
C ASP A 3 4.40 -3.28 -49.25
N ASP A 4 3.36 -3.72 -49.93
CA ASP A 4 2.60 -4.94 -49.78
C ASP A 4 3.41 -6.16 -50.20
N ARG A 5 3.02 -7.34 -49.66
CA ARG A 5 2.90 -8.57 -50.43
C ARG A 5 2.02 -9.62 -49.76
N ASP A 6 0.89 -9.87 -50.43
CA ASP A 6 0.00 -10.99 -50.32
C ASP A 6 0.63 -12.37 -50.49
N HIS A 7 -0.05 -13.40 -49.94
CA HIS A 7 -0.43 -14.70 -50.56
C HIS A 7 -1.25 -15.50 -49.53
N ASP A 8 -2.41 -15.69 -49.67
CA ASP A 8 -3.49 -16.41 -50.39
C ASP A 8 -3.47 -17.95 -50.29
N HIS A 9 -4.69 -18.47 -50.02
CA HIS A 9 -5.27 -19.83 -50.28
C HIS A 9 -4.98 -20.94 -49.24
N ALA A 10 -5.92 -21.80 -48.88
CA ALA A 10 -7.28 -22.13 -49.37
C ALA A 10 -8.02 -22.96 -48.29
N GLU A 11 -9.32 -22.82 -48.34
CA GLU A 11 -10.50 -23.60 -48.07
C GLU A 11 -10.43 -25.13 -47.96
N ALA A 12 -11.29 -25.66 -47.15
CA ALA A 12 -12.36 -26.68 -47.32
C ALA A 12 -12.51 -27.49 -46.02
N GLY A 13 -13.62 -27.79 -45.47
CA GLY A 13 -14.99 -27.83 -45.83
C GLY A 13 -15.70 -28.90 -45.02
N ARG A 14 -16.87 -28.61 -44.47
CA ARG A 14 -18.09 -29.48 -44.30
C ARG A 14 -17.93 -30.85 -43.63
N ASP A 15 -18.81 -31.37 -42.86
CA ASP A 15 -20.27 -31.27 -42.56
C ASP A 15 -20.53 -32.08 -41.29
N SER A 16 -21.43 -31.72 -40.54
CA SER A 16 -22.88 -31.98 -40.36
C SER A 16 -23.26 -32.97 -39.25
N ASP A 17 -24.27 -32.52 -38.56
CA ASP A 17 -25.43 -33.24 -38.01
C ASP A 17 -25.27 -34.22 -36.84
N GLY A 18 -26.02 -33.97 -35.82
CA GLY A 18 -27.33 -34.49 -35.53
C GLY A 18 -27.49 -34.78 -34.03
N ASP A 19 -28.26 -34.09 -33.42
CA ASP A 19 -29.65 -34.32 -32.95
C ASP A 19 -29.86 -35.13 -31.67
N ARG A 20 -30.49 -34.45 -30.72
CA ARG A 20 -31.58 -34.85 -29.82
C ARG A 20 -31.41 -35.90 -28.73
N ASP A 21 -31.71 -35.45 -27.61
CA ASP A 21 -32.93 -35.59 -26.79
C ASP A 21 -32.82 -36.37 -25.48
N ARG A 22 -33.26 -35.72 -24.39
CA ARG A 22 -34.07 -36.20 -23.27
C ARG A 22 -33.55 -37.34 -22.40
N ASP A 23 -33.53 -37.23 -21.16
CA ASP A 23 -34.53 -37.15 -20.10
C ASP A 23 -33.93 -37.55 -18.75
N ARG A 24 -34.33 -36.86 -17.74
CA ARG A 24 -34.73 -37.22 -16.38
C ARG A 24 -34.23 -38.54 -15.77
N ASP A 25 -33.75 -38.42 -14.65
CA ASP A 25 -34.13 -38.91 -13.34
C ASP A 25 -32.93 -39.14 -12.40
N GLY A 26 -32.92 -38.49 -11.30
CA GLY A 26 -33.14 -38.93 -9.96
C GLY A 26 -32.20 -40.02 -9.43
N ASP A 27 -31.38 -39.77 -8.55
CA ASP A 27 -31.53 -40.24 -7.19
C ASP A 27 -30.22 -40.08 -6.39
N ARG A 28 -30.40 -39.71 -5.16
CA ARG A 28 -29.56 -39.80 -3.97
C ARG A 28 -28.40 -40.78 -4.10
N LEU A 29 -27.19 -40.33 -3.66
CA LEU A 29 -26.43 -41.07 -2.65
C LEU A 29 -25.11 -40.37 -2.32
N GLY A 30 -24.88 -40.21 -1.05
CA GLY A 30 -23.59 -40.46 -0.46
C GLY A 30 -22.71 -39.27 -0.16
N ARG A 31 -22.92 -38.65 0.99
CA ARG A 31 -21.85 -37.94 1.71
C ARG A 31 -20.63 -38.84 1.81
N ARG A 32 -19.63 -38.61 1.00
CA ARG A 32 -18.26 -39.08 1.27
C ARG A 32 -17.45 -37.89 1.74
N ALA A 33 -17.23 -37.86 3.05
CA ALA A 33 -16.20 -37.05 3.66
C ALA A 33 -14.85 -37.43 3.02
N LEU A 34 -14.31 -36.53 2.20
CA LEU A 34 -12.91 -36.62 1.78
C LEU A 34 -12.07 -36.15 2.98
N PHE A 35 -11.52 -37.09 3.73
CA PHE A 35 -10.40 -36.81 4.60
C PHE A 35 -9.22 -36.46 3.70
N VAL A 36 -8.91 -35.17 3.59
CA VAL A 36 -7.63 -34.72 3.09
C VAL A 36 -6.63 -34.97 4.21
N THR A 37 -5.99 -36.12 4.15
CA THR A 37 -4.76 -36.36 4.90
C THR A 37 -3.72 -35.38 4.37
N SER A 38 -3.44 -34.36 5.16
CA SER A 38 -2.27 -33.49 4.96
C SER A 38 -1.03 -34.36 5.12
N ALA A 39 -0.48 -34.81 4.00
CA ALA A 39 0.87 -35.35 3.98
C ALA A 39 1.80 -34.19 4.37
N ALA A 40 2.22 -34.17 5.64
CA ALA A 40 3.35 -33.38 6.08
C ALA A 40 4.57 -33.92 5.31
N ALA A 41 4.94 -33.26 4.23
CA ALA A 41 6.26 -33.44 3.64
C ALA A 41 7.27 -32.96 4.69
N ALA A 42 7.86 -33.91 5.39
CA ALA A 42 9.05 -33.68 6.20
C ALA A 42 10.17 -33.30 5.22
N LEU A 43 10.28 -32.02 4.91
CA LEU A 43 11.50 -31.44 4.39
C LEU A 43 12.54 -31.65 5.48
N THR A 44 13.57 -32.46 5.19
CA THR A 44 14.79 -32.55 5.98
C THR A 44 15.41 -31.16 6.02
N LEU A 45 14.98 -30.36 7.02
CA LEU A 45 15.67 -29.14 7.42
C LEU A 45 17.11 -29.54 7.74
N GLY A 46 18.04 -28.96 7.00
CA GLY A 46 19.47 -29.12 7.31
C GLY A 46 19.67 -28.91 8.80
N SER A 47 20.50 -29.73 9.38
CA SER A 47 20.75 -29.92 10.80
C SER A 47 20.61 -28.65 11.62
N VAL A 48 19.46 -28.46 12.30
CA VAL A 48 19.33 -27.49 13.38
C VAL A 48 20.08 -28.09 14.56
N THR A 49 21.34 -27.71 14.71
CA THR A 49 22.08 -28.07 15.93
C THR A 49 21.58 -27.12 17.04
N PHE A 50 20.75 -27.65 17.92
CA PHE A 50 20.51 -27.02 19.22
C PHE A 50 21.82 -27.16 20.03
N GLY A 51 22.71 -26.19 19.87
CA GLY A 51 23.83 -26.05 20.76
C GLY A 51 23.32 -25.48 22.07
N THR A 52 22.91 -26.34 22.99
CA THR A 52 22.89 -25.97 24.39
C THR A 52 24.35 -25.79 24.78
N SER A 53 24.91 -24.60 24.60
CA SER A 53 26.09 -24.20 25.36
C SER A 53 25.66 -24.26 26.81
N GLY A 54 26.38 -25.07 27.59
CA GLY A 54 26.05 -25.40 28.97
C GLY A 54 25.61 -24.17 29.76
N ALA A 55 24.62 -24.35 30.58
CA ALA A 55 24.21 -23.40 31.58
C ALA A 55 25.44 -22.91 32.32
N GLU A 56 25.96 -21.74 31.95
CA GLU A 56 26.76 -20.96 32.88
C GLU A 56 25.83 -20.55 34.01
N ALA A 57 26.14 -21.03 35.17
CA ALA A 57 25.37 -20.91 36.37
C ALA A 57 24.92 -19.46 36.59
N ALA A 58 23.65 -19.31 36.78
CA ALA A 58 22.92 -18.21 37.36
C ALA A 58 23.78 -17.12 38.04
N HIS A 59 23.95 -16.00 37.37
CA HIS A 59 23.82 -14.72 38.05
C HIS A 59 22.33 -14.34 37.94
N GLY A 60 21.62 -14.66 38.94
CA GLY A 60 20.24 -14.47 39.42
C GLY A 60 19.12 -14.07 38.46
N ASP A 61 19.30 -13.24 37.44
CA ASP A 61 18.20 -12.52 36.78
C ASP A 61 18.12 -12.66 35.26
N GLN A 62 19.04 -13.37 34.60
CA GLN A 62 19.03 -13.49 33.13
C GLN A 62 19.39 -14.90 32.66
N GLU A 63 18.77 -15.31 31.57
CA GLU A 63 19.09 -16.53 30.81
C GLU A 63 19.32 -16.16 29.35
N THR A 64 20.39 -16.65 28.74
CA THR A 64 20.71 -16.42 27.33
C THR A 64 20.76 -17.73 26.57
N ARG A 65 20.12 -17.77 25.42
CA ARG A 65 20.08 -18.91 24.48
C ARG A 65 20.51 -18.47 23.10
N THR A 66 21.16 -19.36 22.35
CA THR A 66 21.59 -19.10 20.98
C THR A 66 21.04 -20.18 20.04
N ILE A 67 20.45 -19.75 18.94
CA ILE A 67 19.99 -20.60 17.84
C ILE A 67 20.84 -20.28 16.62
N ARG A 68 21.39 -21.33 15.97
CA ARG A 68 22.15 -21.20 14.73
C ARG A 68 21.54 -22.11 13.68
N GLY A 69 21.60 -21.65 12.42
CA GLY A 69 21.12 -22.43 11.29
C GLY A 69 21.56 -21.84 9.97
N THR A 70 21.18 -22.50 8.89
CA THR A 70 21.37 -22.01 7.52
C THR A 70 20.08 -22.22 6.75
N LEU A 71 19.56 -21.18 6.14
CA LEU A 71 18.41 -21.26 5.25
C LEU A 71 18.90 -21.52 3.83
N PRO A 72 18.46 -22.62 3.18
CA PRO A 72 18.82 -22.89 1.81
C PRO A 72 18.07 -21.99 0.82
N THR A 73 18.58 -21.88 -0.40
CA THR A 73 17.83 -21.28 -1.51
C THR A 73 16.49 -22.02 -1.68
N GLY A 74 15.40 -21.25 -1.86
CA GLY A 74 14.04 -21.81 -1.95
C GLY A 74 13.37 -22.10 -0.59
N SER A 75 13.93 -21.60 0.51
CA SER A 75 13.26 -21.59 1.81
C SER A 75 11.86 -20.99 1.71
N PRO A 76 10.91 -21.38 2.59
CA PRO A 76 9.61 -20.73 2.71
C PRO A 76 9.76 -19.24 2.99
N ASP A 77 8.74 -18.45 2.63
CA ASP A 77 8.72 -16.98 2.90
C ASP A 77 8.88 -16.66 4.39
N PHE A 78 8.40 -17.54 5.26
CA PHE A 78 8.50 -17.38 6.70
C PHE A 78 8.91 -18.70 7.34
N VAL A 79 9.89 -18.62 8.23
CA VAL A 79 10.38 -19.74 9.05
C VAL A 79 10.20 -19.38 10.51
N TYR A 80 9.55 -20.26 11.27
CA TYR A 80 9.23 -20.02 12.68
C TYR A 80 10.12 -20.86 13.57
N LEU A 81 10.89 -20.21 14.44
CA LEU A 81 11.78 -20.84 15.39
C LEU A 81 11.12 -20.81 16.79
N PRO A 82 10.77 -21.97 17.37
CA PRO A 82 10.14 -22.02 18.67
C PRO A 82 11.11 -21.62 19.79
N VAL A 83 10.61 -20.84 20.74
CA VAL A 83 11.32 -20.39 21.94
C VAL A 83 10.43 -20.60 23.15
N GLU A 84 10.84 -21.48 24.07
CA GLU A 84 10.14 -21.67 25.32
C GLU A 84 10.42 -20.50 26.26
N VAL A 85 9.37 -19.80 26.65
CA VAL A 85 9.41 -18.69 27.59
C VAL A 85 8.86 -19.18 28.94
N PRO A 86 9.70 -19.26 29.99
CA PRO A 86 9.25 -19.67 31.33
C PRO A 86 8.39 -18.60 32.02
N SER A 87 7.79 -18.96 33.15
CA SER A 87 7.14 -18.00 34.03
C SER A 87 8.16 -17.06 34.70
N GLY A 88 7.72 -15.82 35.00
CA GLY A 88 8.56 -14.83 35.70
C GLY A 88 9.47 -14.00 34.78
N VAL A 89 9.40 -14.17 33.47
CA VAL A 89 10.13 -13.31 32.51
C VAL A 89 9.44 -11.95 32.41
N ARG A 90 10.21 -10.88 32.68
CA ARG A 90 9.75 -9.48 32.56
C ARG A 90 10.17 -8.82 31.23
N GLU A 91 11.27 -9.28 30.62
CA GLU A 91 11.77 -8.80 29.35
C GLU A 91 12.26 -9.96 28.49
N LEU A 92 11.90 -9.97 27.21
CA LEU A 92 12.43 -10.82 26.19
C LEU A 92 13.19 -9.93 25.20
N ARG A 93 14.48 -10.19 25.00
CA ARG A 93 15.35 -9.50 24.05
C ARG A 93 15.85 -10.49 23.01
N VAL A 94 15.85 -10.08 21.76
CA VAL A 94 16.36 -10.87 20.64
C VAL A 94 17.33 -10.01 19.86
N SER A 95 18.50 -10.57 19.55
CA SER A 95 19.39 -10.04 18.53
C SER A 95 19.70 -11.11 17.50
N TYR A 96 19.94 -10.69 16.25
CA TYR A 96 20.29 -11.63 15.20
C TYR A 96 21.38 -11.06 14.29
N ARG A 97 22.12 -11.98 13.70
CA ARG A 97 23.07 -11.71 12.62
C ARG A 97 22.99 -12.79 11.57
N TYR A 98 23.29 -12.43 10.34
CA TYR A 98 23.37 -13.37 9.24
C TYR A 98 24.49 -12.98 8.28
N ASP A 99 24.94 -13.95 7.49
CA ASP A 99 26.02 -13.73 6.54
C ASP A 99 25.54 -12.91 5.34
N ARG A 100 26.36 -11.96 4.90
CA ARG A 100 26.12 -11.10 3.74
C ARG A 100 27.28 -11.25 2.76
N PRO A 101 27.34 -12.36 2.02
CA PRO A 101 28.45 -12.59 1.09
C PRO A 101 28.44 -11.57 -0.05
N ALA A 102 29.63 -11.25 -0.56
CA ALA A 102 29.74 -10.56 -1.83
C ALA A 102 29.25 -11.48 -2.95
N VAL A 103 28.30 -11.02 -3.74
CA VAL A 103 27.74 -11.78 -4.87
C VAL A 103 27.97 -11.00 -6.17
N PRO A 104 28.07 -11.69 -7.34
CA PRO A 104 28.14 -11.04 -8.64
C PRO A 104 26.96 -10.09 -8.88
N ALA A 105 27.18 -9.05 -9.67
CA ALA A 105 26.12 -8.15 -10.08
C ALA A 105 24.94 -8.91 -10.72
N GLY A 106 23.70 -8.59 -10.29
CA GLY A 106 22.49 -9.28 -10.74
C GLY A 106 22.16 -10.58 -9.99
N THR A 107 23.04 -11.03 -9.08
CA THR A 107 22.76 -12.16 -8.18
C THR A 107 22.19 -11.64 -6.87
N PRO A 108 21.04 -12.15 -6.38
CA PRO A 108 20.52 -11.77 -5.07
C PRO A 108 21.51 -12.17 -3.95
N GLY A 109 21.84 -11.22 -3.09
CA GLY A 109 22.54 -11.48 -1.84
C GLY A 109 21.60 -11.99 -0.76
N ASN A 110 22.13 -12.14 0.47
CA ASN A 110 21.30 -12.50 1.62
C ASN A 110 20.58 -11.26 2.19
N ALA A 111 19.27 -11.37 2.37
CA ALA A 111 18.45 -10.44 3.11
C ALA A 111 17.49 -11.24 4.01
N LEU A 112 17.56 -10.98 5.31
CA LEU A 112 16.80 -11.71 6.33
C LEU A 112 16.03 -10.73 7.21
N ASP A 113 14.72 -10.83 7.16
CA ASP A 113 13.80 -10.09 8.01
C ASP A 113 13.53 -10.83 9.31
N ILE A 114 13.13 -10.09 10.35
CA ILE A 114 12.83 -10.66 11.66
C ILE A 114 11.59 -10.04 12.30
N GLY A 115 10.84 -10.89 12.98
CA GLY A 115 9.71 -10.54 13.84
C GLY A 115 9.47 -11.60 14.91
N ILE A 116 8.36 -11.47 15.65
CA ILE A 116 8.06 -12.40 16.73
C ILE A 116 6.56 -12.55 16.95
N PHE A 117 6.16 -13.77 17.28
CA PHE A 117 4.80 -14.15 17.69
C PHE A 117 4.84 -14.74 19.09
N ASP A 118 3.86 -14.43 19.90
CA ASP A 118 3.76 -14.93 21.27
C ASP A 118 3.09 -16.32 21.39
N GLU A 119 2.80 -16.72 22.62
CA GLU A 119 2.21 -18.02 22.95
C GLU A 119 0.85 -18.30 22.29
N ARG A 120 0.21 -17.29 21.71
CA ARG A 120 -1.05 -17.41 20.97
C ARG A 120 -0.88 -17.95 19.56
N GLY A 121 0.36 -18.17 19.12
CA GLY A 121 0.72 -18.88 17.90
C GLY A 121 0.90 -18.02 16.66
N THR A 122 1.28 -18.69 15.56
CA THR A 122 1.69 -18.08 14.30
C THR A 122 0.65 -18.17 13.19
N GLU A 123 -0.59 -18.56 13.50
CA GLU A 123 -1.63 -18.71 12.49
C GLU A 123 -1.87 -17.42 11.72
N LEU A 124 -2.10 -17.55 10.40
CA LEU A 124 -2.35 -16.43 9.51
C LEU A 124 -3.67 -15.71 9.89
N GLY A 125 -3.54 -14.42 10.23
CA GLY A 125 -4.63 -13.60 10.78
C GLY A 125 -4.96 -13.95 12.23
N GLY A 126 -4.09 -14.68 12.94
CA GLY A 126 -4.19 -15.01 14.37
C GLY A 126 -3.80 -13.83 15.27
N LYS A 127 -3.80 -14.09 16.59
CA LYS A 127 -3.60 -13.04 17.62
C LYS A 127 -2.18 -12.99 18.17
N GLY A 128 -1.29 -13.88 17.74
CA GLY A 128 0.05 -14.03 18.32
C GLY A 128 1.06 -12.98 17.87
N PHE A 129 0.75 -12.15 16.92
CA PHE A 129 1.67 -11.13 16.42
C PHE A 129 2.10 -10.16 17.53
N ARG A 130 3.43 -9.97 17.66
CA ARG A 130 4.03 -9.06 18.65
C ARG A 130 5.02 -8.07 18.03
N GLY A 131 5.29 -8.15 16.74
CA GLY A 131 6.07 -7.16 16.03
C GLY A 131 6.88 -7.73 14.87
N TRP A 132 7.25 -6.81 14.01
CA TRP A 132 8.04 -7.04 12.81
C TRP A 132 8.89 -5.81 12.53
N SER A 133 10.14 -6.00 12.20
CA SER A 133 11.05 -4.91 11.81
C SER A 133 11.64 -5.11 10.40
N GLY A 134 11.22 -6.16 9.68
CA GLY A 134 11.87 -6.49 8.43
C GLY A 134 13.38 -6.62 8.64
N GLY A 135 14.16 -6.08 7.71
CA GLY A 135 15.61 -5.98 7.81
C GLY A 135 16.14 -4.68 8.45
N ALA A 136 15.25 -3.82 8.98
CA ALA A 136 15.64 -2.49 9.47
C ALA A 136 16.43 -2.49 10.79
N ARG A 137 16.27 -3.56 11.60
CA ARG A 137 16.91 -3.68 12.92
C ARG A 137 17.59 -5.04 13.07
N SER A 138 18.68 -5.08 13.82
CA SER A 138 19.39 -6.31 14.19
C SER A 138 19.05 -6.81 15.61
N GLU A 139 18.28 -6.02 16.37
CA GLU A 139 17.84 -6.39 17.73
C GLU A 139 16.51 -5.76 18.08
N PHE A 140 15.78 -6.38 18.99
CA PHE A 140 14.57 -5.84 19.59
C PHE A 140 14.36 -6.40 21.01
N PHE A 141 13.53 -5.70 21.78
CA PHE A 141 13.04 -6.20 23.07
C PHE A 141 11.54 -6.00 23.21
N LEU A 142 10.97 -6.76 24.12
CA LEU A 142 9.55 -6.72 24.51
C LEU A 142 9.46 -6.73 26.04
N ARG A 143 8.73 -5.76 26.56
CA ARG A 143 8.31 -5.67 27.97
C ARG A 143 6.83 -5.37 28.06
N THR A 144 6.29 -5.42 29.25
CA THR A 144 4.88 -5.10 29.49
C THR A 144 4.55 -3.65 29.17
N ASP A 145 5.47 -2.74 29.46
CA ASP A 145 5.34 -1.28 29.37
C ASP A 145 5.96 -0.68 28.11
N GLU A 146 6.89 -1.37 27.48
CA GLU A 146 7.67 -0.82 26.37
C GLU A 146 8.11 -1.93 25.40
N ALA A 147 8.31 -1.58 24.13
CA ALA A 147 8.93 -2.44 23.13
C ALA A 147 9.75 -1.60 22.15
N THR A 148 10.70 -2.23 21.48
CA THR A 148 11.41 -1.60 20.36
C THR A 148 10.39 -1.13 19.30
N PRO A 149 10.55 0.05 18.69
CA PRO A 149 9.73 0.48 17.55
C PRO A 149 9.60 -0.61 16.48
N GLY A 150 8.38 -0.87 16.01
CA GLY A 150 8.04 -2.02 15.17
C GLY A 150 7.41 -3.19 15.96
N TYR A 151 7.51 -3.17 17.29
CA TYR A 151 7.02 -4.21 18.19
C TYR A 151 5.96 -3.68 19.14
N LEU A 152 5.12 -4.58 19.64
CA LEU A 152 3.98 -4.26 20.50
C LEU A 152 4.32 -4.58 21.96
N PRO A 153 4.27 -3.62 22.87
CA PRO A 153 4.44 -3.86 24.30
C PRO A 153 3.31 -4.73 24.83
N GLY A 154 3.54 -5.35 25.97
CA GLY A 154 2.56 -6.19 26.64
C GLY A 154 3.21 -7.35 27.38
N PRO A 155 2.44 -8.09 28.21
CA PRO A 155 2.97 -9.16 29.04
C PRO A 155 3.78 -10.19 28.27
N VAL A 156 4.94 -10.55 28.79
CA VAL A 156 5.74 -11.68 28.32
C VAL A 156 5.27 -12.93 29.06
N ARG A 157 4.24 -13.59 28.47
CA ARG A 157 3.59 -14.73 29.08
C ARG A 157 4.37 -16.03 28.87
N PRO A 158 4.33 -16.96 29.82
CA PRO A 158 4.95 -18.28 29.64
C PRO A 158 4.26 -19.06 28.52
N GLY A 159 5.05 -19.84 27.79
CA GLY A 159 4.60 -20.68 26.67
C GLY A 159 5.58 -20.66 25.50
N THR A 160 5.18 -21.28 24.41
CA THR A 160 6.01 -21.35 23.21
C THR A 160 5.80 -20.12 22.35
N TRP A 161 6.79 -19.26 22.31
CA TRP A 161 6.87 -18.11 21.40
C TRP A 161 7.59 -18.53 20.11
N HIS A 162 7.45 -17.72 19.05
CA HIS A 162 8.09 -18.02 17.78
C HIS A 162 8.79 -16.78 17.22
N ILE A 163 10.10 -16.87 17.01
CA ILE A 163 10.81 -15.91 16.20
C ILE A 163 10.48 -16.22 14.74
N ALA A 164 9.96 -15.22 14.03
CA ALA A 164 9.65 -15.32 12.62
C ALA A 164 10.81 -14.76 11.81
N LEU A 165 11.42 -15.60 10.99
CA LEU A 165 12.42 -15.21 10.01
C LEU A 165 11.77 -15.10 8.63
N GLY A 166 12.02 -13.99 7.94
CA GLY A 166 11.61 -13.75 6.56
C GLY A 166 12.81 -13.73 5.62
N PRO A 167 13.27 -14.86 5.06
CA PRO A 167 14.37 -14.86 4.09
C PRO A 167 13.90 -14.14 2.81
N TYR A 168 14.15 -12.84 2.74
CA TYR A 168 13.70 -12.00 1.61
C TYR A 168 14.41 -12.42 0.32
N THR A 169 15.73 -12.53 0.38
CA THR A 169 16.56 -13.16 -0.64
C THR A 169 17.60 -14.07 0.00
N VAL A 170 17.98 -15.13 -0.69
CA VAL A 170 18.98 -16.10 -0.24
C VAL A 170 20.01 -16.29 -1.34
N ALA A 171 21.28 -16.04 -1.02
CA ALA A 171 22.41 -16.27 -1.92
C ALA A 171 22.53 -17.77 -2.30
N PRO A 172 23.19 -18.13 -3.43
CA PRO A 172 23.31 -19.51 -3.87
C PRO A 172 23.88 -20.49 -2.83
N ASP A 173 24.81 -20.03 -1.99
CA ASP A 173 25.44 -20.83 -0.94
C ASP A 173 24.61 -20.93 0.35
N GLY A 174 23.41 -20.33 0.36
CA GLY A 174 22.50 -20.29 1.51
C GLY A 174 22.71 -19.06 2.39
N LEU A 175 21.92 -18.99 3.47
CA LEU A 175 21.87 -17.88 4.41
C LEU A 175 22.14 -18.41 5.83
N PRO A 176 23.41 -18.46 6.28
CA PRO A 176 23.75 -18.73 7.67
C PRO A 176 23.26 -17.63 8.59
N TYR A 177 22.65 -17.99 9.72
CA TYR A 177 22.18 -17.04 10.73
C TYR A 177 22.51 -17.49 12.15
N GLU A 178 22.58 -16.52 13.04
CA GLU A 178 22.67 -16.71 14.48
C GLU A 178 21.69 -15.76 15.18
N ILE A 179 20.91 -16.30 16.12
CA ILE A 179 19.95 -15.57 16.93
C ILE A 179 20.30 -15.76 18.39
N THR A 180 20.41 -14.67 19.13
CA THR A 180 20.60 -14.66 20.57
C THR A 180 19.34 -14.17 21.25
N ILE A 181 18.82 -14.96 22.19
CA ILE A 181 17.62 -14.67 22.96
C ILE A 181 18.04 -14.49 24.42
N THR A 182 17.72 -13.35 25.02
CA THR A 182 17.96 -13.08 26.43
C THR A 182 16.64 -12.90 27.14
N LEU A 183 16.39 -13.73 28.14
CA LEU A 183 15.23 -13.66 29.03
C LEU A 183 15.67 -13.03 30.36
N THR A 184 15.07 -11.91 30.74
CA THR A 184 15.31 -11.26 32.02
C THR A 184 14.12 -11.50 32.94
N TYR A 185 14.41 -12.07 34.11
CA TYR A 185 13.39 -12.40 35.11
C TYR A 185 13.15 -11.23 36.08
N GLY A 186 11.98 -11.24 36.72
CA GLY A 186 11.62 -10.27 37.74
C GLY A 186 10.17 -9.80 37.63
N THR A 187 9.82 -8.80 38.44
CA THR A 187 8.48 -8.23 38.42
C THR A 187 8.31 -7.35 37.17
N PRO A 188 7.31 -7.61 36.31
CA PRO A 188 7.03 -6.76 35.18
C PRO A 188 6.52 -5.39 35.62
N ALA A 189 6.81 -4.35 34.84
CA ALA A 189 6.20 -3.04 35.01
C ALA A 189 4.68 -3.08 34.74
N PRO A 190 3.92 -2.10 35.24
CA PRO A 190 2.51 -1.95 34.87
C PRO A 190 2.34 -1.77 33.37
N ALA A 191 1.28 -2.35 32.81
CA ALA A 191 0.95 -2.17 31.40
C ALA A 191 0.57 -0.72 31.09
N VAL A 192 1.10 -0.17 30.01
CA VAL A 192 0.72 1.14 29.51
C VAL A 192 -0.60 1.02 28.73
N ARG A 193 -1.49 1.95 28.96
CA ARG A 193 -2.70 2.09 28.14
C ARG A 193 -2.35 2.91 26.91
N PRO A 194 -2.61 2.40 25.70
CA PRO A 194 -2.35 3.17 24.50
C PRO A 194 -3.26 4.41 24.45
N VAL A 195 -2.70 5.54 24.02
CA VAL A 195 -3.45 6.76 23.71
C VAL A 195 -3.30 7.01 22.23
N TYR A 196 -4.41 7.10 21.54
CA TYR A 196 -4.42 7.28 20.08
C TYR A 196 -4.72 8.73 19.70
N PRO A 197 -4.27 9.20 18.52
CA PRO A 197 -4.61 10.53 18.03
C PRO A 197 -6.12 10.67 17.84
N PRO A 198 -6.67 11.89 17.96
CA PRO A 198 -8.08 12.13 17.68
C PRO A 198 -8.41 11.90 16.19
N GLU A 199 -9.62 11.44 15.93
CA GLU A 199 -10.11 11.18 14.57
C GLU A 199 -10.55 12.47 13.83
N ARG A 200 -10.27 13.64 14.40
CA ARG A 200 -10.52 14.94 13.81
C ARG A 200 -9.46 15.96 14.22
N ALA A 201 -9.24 16.93 13.34
CA ALA A 201 -8.50 18.14 13.63
C ALA A 201 -9.38 19.37 13.36
N GLU A 202 -8.86 20.59 13.58
CA GLU A 202 -9.60 21.82 13.29
C GLU A 202 -9.79 22.00 11.78
N GLY A 203 -11.02 21.87 11.35
CA GLY A 203 -11.41 21.93 9.94
C GLY A 203 -11.88 23.31 9.50
N ARG A 204 -12.04 23.45 8.20
CA ARG A 204 -12.58 24.65 7.52
C ARG A 204 -13.99 24.41 6.97
N GLY A 205 -14.69 23.36 7.43
CA GLY A 205 -15.90 22.86 6.79
C GLY A 205 -15.58 22.22 5.43
N ARG A 206 -16.54 22.28 4.50
CA ARG A 206 -16.31 21.74 3.15
C ARG A 206 -15.22 22.52 2.41
N ALA A 207 -14.06 21.90 2.28
CA ALA A 207 -12.86 22.51 1.70
C ALA A 207 -11.94 21.48 1.07
N TRP A 208 -10.98 21.95 0.30
CA TRP A 208 -9.86 21.15 -0.18
C TRP A 208 -8.83 20.99 0.93
N TYR A 209 -8.55 19.74 1.34
CA TYR A 209 -7.56 19.38 2.35
C TYR A 209 -6.40 18.62 1.69
N ARG A 210 -5.18 18.96 2.09
CA ARG A 210 -3.94 18.38 1.56
C ARG A 210 -3.45 17.28 2.46
N GLY A 211 -3.08 16.14 1.90
CA GLY A 211 -2.58 15.02 2.68
C GLY A 211 -1.51 14.19 2.00
N ASP A 212 -0.84 13.40 2.83
CA ASP A 212 0.10 12.38 2.44
C ASP A 212 -0.30 11.07 3.13
N CYS A 213 -0.73 10.10 2.34
CA CYS A 213 -1.31 8.88 2.86
C CYS A 213 -0.34 7.71 2.92
N HIS A 214 0.93 7.92 2.51
CA HIS A 214 1.95 6.89 2.49
C HIS A 214 3.29 7.46 2.91
N LEU A 215 3.73 7.13 4.12
CA LEU A 215 5.01 7.56 4.70
C LEU A 215 5.43 6.66 5.86
N HIS A 216 6.72 6.61 6.12
CA HIS A 216 7.36 5.69 7.06
C HIS A 216 8.21 6.43 8.09
N SER A 217 8.12 5.94 9.31
CA SER A 217 8.93 6.40 10.43
C SER A 217 9.92 5.34 10.90
N TRP A 218 10.61 5.63 11.97
CA TRP A 218 11.47 4.66 12.65
C TRP A 218 10.70 3.48 13.28
N TYR A 219 9.35 3.48 13.21
CA TYR A 219 8.54 2.32 13.64
C TYR A 219 8.54 1.18 12.61
N SER A 220 8.98 1.43 11.39
CA SER A 220 9.38 0.40 10.42
C SER A 220 10.82 0.63 9.96
N ASP A 221 11.07 1.04 8.74
CA ASP A 221 12.40 1.23 8.16
C ASP A 221 12.71 2.69 7.79
N GLY A 222 11.78 3.61 8.04
CA GLY A 222 12.04 5.03 7.99
C GLY A 222 13.11 5.47 9.01
N ARG A 223 13.67 6.65 8.81
CA ARG A 223 14.74 7.20 9.66
C ARG A 223 14.29 8.38 10.51
N ARG A 224 13.06 8.86 10.30
CA ARG A 224 12.52 10.02 11.02
C ARG A 224 11.65 9.57 12.18
N THR A 225 11.68 10.33 13.25
CA THR A 225 10.73 10.19 14.37
C THR A 225 9.35 10.69 13.96
N LEU A 226 8.30 10.30 14.68
CA LEU A 226 6.94 10.79 14.44
C LEU A 226 6.85 12.32 14.56
N GLY A 227 7.58 12.91 15.51
CA GLY A 227 7.66 14.36 15.68
C GLY A 227 8.29 15.07 14.48
N GLU A 228 9.37 14.52 13.92
CA GLU A 228 9.99 15.06 12.70
C GLU A 228 9.07 14.96 11.50
N ILE A 229 8.35 13.83 11.33
CA ILE A 229 7.36 13.67 10.25
C ILE A 229 6.23 14.68 10.42
N ALA A 230 5.68 14.84 11.62
CA ALA A 230 4.63 15.83 11.88
C ALA A 230 5.09 17.28 11.59
N ALA A 231 6.33 17.62 11.94
CA ALA A 231 6.92 18.93 11.62
C ALA A 231 7.09 19.12 10.09
N LEU A 232 7.57 18.11 9.38
CA LEU A 232 7.70 18.13 7.92
C LEU A 232 6.35 18.20 7.22
N ALA A 233 5.33 17.48 7.70
CA ALA A 233 3.97 17.53 7.19
C ALA A 233 3.40 18.96 7.28
N ARG A 234 3.56 19.62 8.44
CA ARG A 234 3.16 21.03 8.61
C ARG A 234 3.92 21.97 7.69
N ALA A 235 5.24 21.77 7.55
CA ALA A 235 6.07 22.56 6.64
C ALA A 235 5.66 22.38 5.17
N ALA A 236 5.24 21.17 4.80
CA ALA A 236 4.69 20.85 3.48
C ALA A 236 3.25 21.33 3.27
N GLY A 237 2.63 21.95 4.29
CA GLY A 237 1.26 22.47 4.22
C GLY A 237 0.21 21.38 4.18
N LEU A 238 0.47 20.23 4.80
CA LEU A 238 -0.50 19.14 4.90
C LEU A 238 -1.50 19.42 6.03
N ASP A 239 -2.76 19.13 5.78
CA ASP A 239 -3.85 19.13 6.76
C ASP A 239 -4.00 17.76 7.42
N PHE A 240 -3.61 16.68 6.70
CA PHE A 240 -3.68 15.32 7.23
C PHE A 240 -2.53 14.43 6.72
N ILE A 241 -2.23 13.40 7.48
CA ILE A 241 -1.33 12.30 7.10
C ILE A 241 -1.94 10.96 7.49
N ASN A 242 -1.45 9.86 6.92
CA ASN A 242 -1.76 8.51 7.36
C ASN A 242 -0.47 7.79 7.79
N SER A 243 -0.44 7.25 9.00
CA SER A 243 0.65 6.38 9.47
C SER A 243 0.57 5.05 8.73
N SER A 244 1.59 4.68 7.97
CA SER A 244 1.59 3.49 7.10
C SER A 244 2.83 2.62 7.27
N GLU A 245 3.20 2.33 8.50
CA GLU A 245 4.37 1.51 8.80
C GLU A 245 4.28 0.11 8.17
N HIS A 246 5.39 -0.45 7.73
CA HIS A 246 5.45 -1.80 7.16
C HIS A 246 5.04 -2.88 8.15
N ASN A 247 3.91 -3.52 7.91
CA ASN A 247 3.45 -4.74 8.59
C ASN A 247 3.35 -4.62 10.12
N THR A 248 3.09 -3.43 10.65
CA THR A 248 2.98 -3.21 12.09
C THR A 248 2.12 -2.00 12.46
N PRO A 249 1.19 -2.12 13.42
CA PRO A 249 0.45 -0.99 13.98
C PRO A 249 1.17 -0.34 15.18
N SER A 250 2.45 -0.62 15.40
CA SER A 250 3.15 -0.23 16.63
C SER A 250 3.27 1.28 16.81
N ALA A 251 3.27 2.07 15.72
CA ALA A 251 3.30 3.53 15.78
C ALA A 251 1.97 4.16 16.26
N HIS A 252 0.84 3.45 16.13
CA HIS A 252 -0.49 4.02 16.36
C HIS A 252 -0.66 4.71 17.70
N ALA A 253 -0.15 4.10 18.79
CA ALA A 253 -0.28 4.62 20.14
C ALA A 253 0.68 5.77 20.48
N HIS A 254 1.55 6.15 19.55
CA HIS A 254 2.57 7.17 19.76
C HIS A 254 2.31 8.46 18.96
N TRP A 255 1.30 8.48 18.11
CA TRP A 255 0.94 9.66 17.32
C TRP A 255 0.19 10.73 18.10
N ALA A 256 -0.47 10.39 19.22
CA ALA A 256 -1.28 11.33 19.99
C ALA A 256 -0.53 12.59 20.44
N GLU A 257 0.78 12.45 20.74
CA GLU A 257 1.64 13.56 21.18
C GLU A 257 2.05 14.51 20.04
N HIS A 258 1.83 14.11 18.78
CA HIS A 258 2.32 14.81 17.58
C HIS A 258 1.19 15.33 16.68
N ALA A 259 -0.04 14.81 16.83
CA ALA A 259 -1.19 15.19 16.00
C ALA A 259 -1.53 16.68 16.14
N GLY A 260 -1.80 17.17 17.36
CA GLY A 260 -2.26 18.54 17.56
C GLY A 260 -3.66 18.80 17.01
N ASP A 261 -4.07 20.07 17.05
CA ASP A 261 -5.39 20.48 16.51
C ASP A 261 -5.32 20.83 15.01
N ASP A 262 -4.12 20.99 14.47
CA ASP A 262 -3.83 21.50 13.12
C ASP A 262 -3.46 20.40 12.11
N LEU A 263 -3.24 19.16 12.56
CA LEU A 263 -2.85 18.04 11.73
C LEU A 263 -3.65 16.79 12.10
N LEU A 264 -4.54 16.36 11.21
CA LEU A 264 -5.23 15.08 11.36
C LEU A 264 -4.25 13.93 11.06
N VAL A 265 -4.04 13.04 12.03
CA VAL A 265 -3.27 11.82 11.85
C VAL A 265 -4.22 10.64 11.77
N MET A 266 -4.39 10.11 10.57
CA MET A 266 -5.08 8.85 10.35
C MET A 266 -4.12 7.68 10.62
N LEU A 267 -4.67 6.56 11.09
CA LEU A 267 -3.90 5.38 11.39
C LEU A 267 -4.05 4.35 10.28
N GLY A 268 -2.96 3.72 9.90
CA GLY A 268 -2.92 2.76 8.82
C GLY A 268 -1.75 1.79 8.94
N GLU A 269 -1.60 0.98 7.92
CA GLU A 269 -0.51 0.02 7.79
C GLU A 269 -0.22 -0.16 6.31
N GLU A 270 1.03 -0.14 5.90
CA GLU A 270 1.39 -0.69 4.61
C GLU A 270 1.62 -2.19 4.75
N VAL A 271 0.65 -2.94 4.23
CA VAL A 271 0.67 -4.40 4.21
C VAL A 271 1.59 -4.85 3.08
N THR A 272 2.86 -5.10 3.43
CA THR A 272 3.98 -5.32 2.51
C THR A 272 4.13 -6.80 2.22
N THR A 273 3.37 -7.31 1.23
CA THR A 273 3.43 -8.70 0.82
C THR A 273 4.58 -8.95 -0.17
N ARG A 274 4.88 -10.22 -0.47
CA ARG A 274 5.84 -10.61 -1.53
C ARG A 274 5.32 -10.41 -2.96
N ASN A 275 4.11 -9.91 -3.14
CA ASN A 275 3.47 -9.73 -4.45
C ASN A 275 2.82 -8.35 -4.63
N GLY A 276 3.42 -7.34 -4.05
CA GLY A 276 2.93 -5.98 -4.04
C GLY A 276 2.44 -5.55 -2.66
N HIS A 277 2.30 -4.26 -2.48
CA HIS A 277 1.97 -3.63 -1.24
C HIS A 277 0.60 -2.96 -1.29
N VAL A 278 -0.05 -2.83 -0.15
CA VAL A 278 -1.34 -2.15 -0.03
C VAL A 278 -1.37 -1.30 1.23
N VAL A 279 -1.67 -0.03 1.09
CA VAL A 279 -1.94 0.84 2.23
C VAL A 279 -3.36 0.57 2.72
N ALA A 280 -3.47 0.08 3.95
CA ALA A 280 -4.70 0.05 4.74
C ALA A 280 -4.89 1.44 5.34
N LEU A 281 -5.60 2.32 4.64
CA LEU A 281 -5.66 3.74 4.94
C LEU A 281 -6.77 4.04 5.94
N GLY A 282 -6.45 4.66 7.07
CA GLY A 282 -7.41 5.14 8.05
C GLY A 282 -8.18 4.04 8.77
N ILE A 283 -7.51 2.97 9.19
CA ILE A 283 -8.08 1.86 9.97
C ILE A 283 -8.23 2.20 11.45
N ASP A 284 -9.04 1.43 12.15
CA ASP A 284 -9.22 1.57 13.60
C ASP A 284 -7.92 1.37 14.37
N PRO A 285 -7.71 2.11 15.48
CA PRO A 285 -6.49 2.05 16.27
C PRO A 285 -6.09 0.64 16.70
N GLY A 286 -4.78 0.33 16.58
CA GLY A 286 -4.22 -0.97 16.96
C GLY A 286 -4.61 -2.14 16.06
N THR A 287 -5.29 -1.88 14.95
CA THR A 287 -5.59 -2.93 13.95
C THR A 287 -4.30 -3.37 13.28
N PHE A 288 -4.09 -4.68 13.26
CA PHE A 288 -3.02 -5.35 12.54
C PHE A 288 -3.61 -6.12 11.36
N VAL A 289 -3.01 -5.96 10.17
CA VAL A 289 -3.39 -6.67 8.95
C VAL A 289 -2.25 -7.60 8.54
N ASP A 290 -2.52 -8.90 8.53
CA ASP A 290 -1.48 -9.89 8.22
C ASP A 290 -1.11 -9.90 6.74
N TRP A 291 0.18 -9.90 6.44
CA TRP A 291 0.78 -9.80 5.09
C TRP A 291 1.35 -11.12 4.57
N ARG A 292 1.35 -12.19 5.38
CA ARG A 292 2.07 -13.44 5.14
C ARG A 292 1.35 -14.36 4.15
N TYR A 293 0.91 -13.81 3.01
CA TYR A 293 0.24 -14.53 1.94
C TYR A 293 0.75 -14.04 0.57
N ARG A 294 0.57 -14.86 -0.45
CA ARG A 294 0.89 -14.54 -1.84
C ARG A 294 -0.38 -14.36 -2.68
N ALA A 295 -0.25 -13.71 -3.83
CA ALA A 295 -1.36 -13.52 -4.78
C ALA A 295 -1.99 -14.86 -5.20
N ARG A 296 -1.17 -15.90 -5.45
CA ARG A 296 -1.64 -17.26 -5.79
C ARG A 296 -2.46 -17.95 -4.70
N ASP A 297 -2.37 -17.48 -3.45
CA ASP A 297 -3.10 -18.09 -2.32
C ASP A 297 -4.56 -17.67 -2.29
N ASN A 298 -4.94 -16.70 -3.12
CA ASN A 298 -6.29 -16.16 -3.25
C ASN A 298 -6.91 -15.70 -1.91
N ARG A 299 -6.08 -15.06 -1.07
CA ARG A 299 -6.48 -14.63 0.29
C ARG A 299 -6.71 -13.13 0.41
N PHE A 300 -6.27 -12.33 -0.56
CA PHE A 300 -6.31 -10.87 -0.49
C PHE A 300 -7.71 -10.32 -0.17
N GLY A 301 -8.76 -10.83 -0.81
CA GLY A 301 -10.14 -10.40 -0.54
C GLY A 301 -10.59 -10.58 0.93
N ARG A 302 -9.99 -11.52 1.70
CA ARG A 302 -10.22 -11.62 3.15
C ARG A 302 -9.65 -10.42 3.90
N TYR A 303 -8.43 -10.01 3.56
CA TYR A 303 -7.73 -8.90 4.21
C TYR A 303 -8.27 -7.55 3.76
N ALA A 304 -8.64 -7.39 2.50
CA ALA A 304 -9.38 -6.23 2.02
C ALA A 304 -10.68 -6.01 2.81
N ARG A 305 -11.45 -7.06 3.05
CA ARG A 305 -12.64 -6.97 3.91
C ARG A 305 -12.30 -6.67 5.39
N GLN A 306 -11.15 -7.13 5.89
CA GLN A 306 -10.70 -6.78 7.25
C GLN A 306 -10.39 -5.29 7.34
N ILE A 307 -9.66 -4.72 6.38
CA ILE A 307 -9.35 -3.29 6.29
C ILE A 307 -10.66 -2.47 6.31
N ARG A 308 -11.62 -2.82 5.44
CA ARG A 308 -12.91 -2.11 5.38
C ARG A 308 -13.74 -2.24 6.66
N ARG A 309 -13.72 -3.39 7.35
CA ARG A 309 -14.39 -3.56 8.64
C ARG A 309 -13.76 -2.75 9.76
N ALA A 310 -12.48 -2.45 9.66
CA ALA A 310 -11.77 -1.52 10.54
C ALA A 310 -11.92 -0.05 10.09
N GLY A 311 -12.89 0.25 9.23
CA GLY A 311 -13.19 1.60 8.76
C GLY A 311 -12.26 2.12 7.65
N GLY A 312 -11.27 1.34 7.20
CA GLY A 312 -10.24 1.79 6.27
C GLY A 312 -10.58 1.66 4.79
N LEU A 313 -9.69 2.20 3.95
CA LEU A 313 -9.66 2.04 2.49
C LEU A 313 -8.52 1.10 2.09
N VAL A 314 -8.74 0.34 1.03
CA VAL A 314 -7.76 -0.56 0.42
C VAL A 314 -7.11 0.15 -0.75
N VAL A 315 -5.85 0.53 -0.61
CA VAL A 315 -5.12 1.32 -1.61
C VAL A 315 -3.86 0.57 -2.06
N PRO A 316 -3.88 -0.15 -3.21
CA PRO A 316 -2.65 -0.68 -3.79
C PRO A 316 -1.60 0.44 -3.94
N ALA A 317 -0.42 0.22 -3.35
CA ALA A 317 0.68 1.17 -3.33
C ALA A 317 1.62 0.91 -4.51
N HIS A 318 2.17 1.96 -5.11
CA HIS A 318 3.19 1.92 -6.19
C HIS A 318 3.12 0.64 -7.05
N PRO A 319 1.99 0.38 -7.75
CA PRO A 319 1.67 -0.95 -8.30
C PRO A 319 2.65 -1.46 -9.36
N HIS A 320 3.44 -0.59 -9.95
CA HIS A 320 4.44 -0.90 -10.97
C HIS A 320 5.89 -0.81 -10.47
N ALA A 321 6.10 -0.66 -9.15
CA ALA A 321 7.44 -0.65 -8.58
C ALA A 321 8.25 -1.90 -8.94
N THR A 322 9.52 -1.72 -9.30
CA THR A 322 10.41 -2.77 -9.84
C THR A 322 11.25 -3.47 -8.80
N CYS A 323 11.21 -3.04 -7.54
CA CYS A 323 11.88 -3.73 -6.45
C CYS A 323 11.34 -5.16 -6.25
N VAL A 324 12.16 -6.03 -5.66
CA VAL A 324 11.79 -7.42 -5.43
C VAL A 324 10.57 -7.48 -4.50
N GLY A 325 9.48 -8.09 -4.96
CA GLY A 325 8.24 -8.24 -4.19
C GLY A 325 7.29 -7.05 -4.24
N CYS A 326 7.70 -5.88 -4.74
CA CYS A 326 6.88 -4.66 -4.69
C CYS A 326 5.80 -4.56 -5.76
N ASN A 327 6.01 -5.21 -6.91
CA ASN A 327 5.08 -5.14 -8.05
C ASN A 327 3.74 -5.80 -7.72
N TRP A 328 2.64 -5.09 -7.91
CA TRP A 328 1.28 -5.52 -7.58
C TRP A 328 0.79 -6.69 -8.43
N LYS A 329 0.34 -7.78 -7.80
CA LYS A 329 -0.09 -9.03 -8.46
C LYS A 329 -1.50 -9.49 -8.07
N PHE A 330 -2.21 -8.74 -7.22
CA PHE A 330 -3.53 -9.18 -6.73
C PHE A 330 -4.71 -8.70 -7.59
N GLY A 331 -4.46 -7.88 -8.63
CA GLY A 331 -5.51 -7.20 -9.38
C GLY A 331 -6.17 -6.08 -8.57
N PHE A 332 -7.08 -5.33 -9.19
CA PHE A 332 -7.65 -4.13 -8.59
C PHE A 332 -9.12 -4.28 -8.18
N GLY A 333 -9.69 -5.49 -8.26
CA GLY A 333 -11.10 -5.73 -7.93
C GLY A 333 -11.50 -5.47 -6.47
N GLU A 334 -10.51 -5.43 -5.56
CA GLU A 334 -10.71 -5.13 -4.15
C GLU A 334 -10.17 -3.73 -3.76
N ALA A 335 -9.76 -2.90 -4.73
CA ALA A 335 -9.21 -1.59 -4.43
C ALA A 335 -10.33 -0.54 -4.26
N ASP A 336 -10.18 0.33 -3.26
CA ASP A 336 -11.04 1.50 -3.04
C ASP A 336 -10.43 2.78 -3.67
N ALA A 337 -9.11 2.81 -3.85
CA ALA A 337 -8.33 3.78 -4.61
C ALA A 337 -7.02 3.12 -5.06
N VAL A 338 -6.20 3.78 -5.86
CA VAL A 338 -4.88 3.28 -6.28
C VAL A 338 -3.86 4.41 -6.28
N GLU A 339 -2.66 4.12 -5.77
CA GLU A 339 -1.55 5.06 -5.81
C GLU A 339 -0.90 5.00 -7.20
N VAL A 340 -0.98 6.10 -7.94
CA VAL A 340 -0.43 6.23 -9.31
C VAL A 340 0.78 7.14 -9.38
N TRP A 341 1.08 7.85 -8.30
CA TRP A 341 2.30 8.65 -8.15
C TRP A 341 2.88 8.44 -6.76
N ASN A 342 4.09 7.88 -6.70
CA ASN A 342 4.79 7.55 -5.48
C ASN A 342 6.17 8.26 -5.45
N GLY A 343 6.35 9.19 -4.52
CA GLY A 343 7.61 9.91 -4.33
C GLY A 343 8.06 10.73 -5.55
N ALA A 344 9.34 10.70 -5.85
CA ALA A 344 9.88 11.37 -7.03
C ALA A 344 9.36 10.71 -8.30
N TYR A 345 8.66 11.48 -9.15
CA TYR A 345 8.03 10.95 -10.36
C TYR A 345 8.99 10.19 -11.27
N SER A 346 8.65 8.98 -11.60
CA SER A 346 9.48 8.00 -12.29
C SER A 346 8.76 7.40 -13.53
N PRO A 347 9.46 6.65 -14.39
CA PRO A 347 8.80 5.87 -15.44
C PRO A 347 7.77 4.85 -14.91
N GLU A 348 7.93 4.33 -13.70
CA GLU A 348 6.98 3.40 -13.05
C GLU A 348 5.63 4.10 -12.78
N ASP A 349 5.66 5.37 -12.36
CA ASP A 349 4.46 6.20 -12.16
C ASP A 349 3.75 6.52 -13.48
N GLU A 350 4.51 6.76 -14.56
CA GLU A 350 3.92 6.97 -15.89
C GLU A 350 3.17 5.72 -16.37
N VAL A 351 3.71 4.52 -16.09
CA VAL A 351 3.03 3.26 -16.38
C VAL A 351 1.80 3.09 -15.47
N ALA A 352 1.91 3.43 -14.18
CA ALA A 352 0.78 3.38 -13.25
C ALA A 352 -0.36 4.31 -13.67
N LEU A 353 -0.04 5.51 -14.12
CA LEU A 353 -1.00 6.49 -14.63
C LEU A 353 -1.70 6.01 -15.92
N ALA A 354 -0.94 5.38 -16.83
CA ALA A 354 -1.49 4.81 -18.06
C ALA A 354 -2.38 3.57 -17.78
N ASP A 355 -1.99 2.70 -16.86
CA ASP A 355 -2.77 1.53 -16.45
C ASP A 355 -4.07 1.97 -15.77
N TRP A 356 -4.00 2.95 -14.86
CA TRP A 356 -5.18 3.55 -14.25
C TRP A 356 -6.13 4.16 -15.29
N ASP A 357 -5.63 4.84 -16.33
CA ASP A 357 -6.45 5.36 -17.42
C ASP A 357 -7.17 4.21 -18.15
N GLY A 358 -6.48 3.10 -18.38
CA GLY A 358 -7.08 1.86 -18.89
C GLY A 358 -8.20 1.31 -17.99
N MET A 359 -8.06 1.41 -16.66
CA MET A 359 -9.12 1.02 -15.70
C MET A 359 -10.34 1.95 -15.79
N LEU A 360 -10.14 3.25 -16.01
CA LEU A 360 -11.26 4.19 -16.23
C LEU A 360 -12.04 3.82 -17.49
N VAL A 361 -11.36 3.53 -18.61
CA VAL A 361 -11.99 3.08 -19.85
C VAL A 361 -12.77 1.78 -19.63
N ALA A 362 -12.18 0.82 -18.92
CA ALA A 362 -12.84 -0.45 -18.61
C ALA A 362 -14.09 -0.24 -17.75
N SER A 363 -14.05 0.67 -16.76
CA SER A 363 -15.20 0.98 -15.90
C SER A 363 -16.38 1.55 -16.71
N VAL A 364 -16.10 2.44 -17.65
CA VAL A 364 -17.13 2.98 -18.57
C VAL A 364 -17.72 1.88 -19.44
N LYS A 365 -16.87 1.08 -20.07
CA LYS A 365 -17.28 -0.01 -20.95
C LYS A 365 -18.16 -1.05 -20.25
N GLU A 366 -17.83 -1.36 -19.01
CA GLU A 366 -18.50 -2.40 -18.23
C GLU A 366 -19.65 -1.86 -17.36
N GLY A 367 -19.84 -0.55 -17.31
CA GLY A 367 -20.85 0.10 -16.46
C GLY A 367 -20.65 -0.14 -14.96
N ARG A 368 -19.39 -0.34 -14.53
CA ARG A 368 -19.02 -0.60 -13.13
C ARG A 368 -18.46 0.65 -12.44
N ASP A 369 -18.31 0.57 -11.14
CA ASP A 369 -17.66 1.63 -10.38
C ASP A 369 -16.18 1.74 -10.79
N TRP A 370 -15.67 2.95 -10.74
CA TRP A 370 -14.28 3.27 -11.05
C TRP A 370 -13.44 3.42 -9.80
N ILE A 371 -12.13 3.34 -9.94
CA ILE A 371 -11.16 3.41 -8.84
C ILE A 371 -10.45 4.76 -8.89
N PRO A 372 -10.53 5.60 -7.83
CA PRO A 372 -9.82 6.87 -7.76
C PRO A 372 -8.30 6.72 -7.71
N ALA A 373 -7.59 7.68 -8.33
CA ALA A 373 -6.15 7.80 -8.23
C ALA A 373 -5.73 8.65 -7.04
N MET A 374 -4.59 8.29 -6.45
CA MET A 374 -3.90 9.01 -5.38
C MET A 374 -2.43 9.18 -5.71
N GLY A 375 -1.76 10.10 -4.99
CA GLY A 375 -0.31 10.24 -5.03
C GLY A 375 0.21 10.65 -3.65
N ASN A 376 1.27 9.97 -3.20
CA ASN A 376 1.83 10.13 -1.87
C ASN A 376 3.35 10.02 -1.90
N SER A 377 4.01 10.44 -0.81
CA SER A 377 5.47 10.57 -0.83
C SER A 377 6.24 9.28 -0.63
N ASP A 378 5.68 8.31 0.08
CA ASP A 378 6.40 7.11 0.53
C ASP A 378 7.74 7.47 1.19
N ALA A 379 7.75 8.57 1.94
CA ALA A 379 8.96 9.15 2.46
C ALA A 379 9.52 8.35 3.63
N HIS A 380 10.77 7.89 3.51
CA HIS A 380 11.48 7.12 4.53
C HIS A 380 12.57 7.94 5.22
N ARG A 381 13.35 8.71 4.46
CA ARG A 381 14.56 9.41 4.92
C ARG A 381 14.95 10.50 3.92
N ASP A 382 15.94 11.29 4.24
CA ASP A 382 16.52 12.21 3.28
C ASP A 382 17.16 11.44 2.10
N PRO A 383 16.93 11.88 0.83
CA PRO A 383 16.31 13.13 0.41
C PRO A 383 14.79 13.09 0.19
N ASP A 384 14.07 12.04 0.58
CA ASP A 384 12.62 11.92 0.40
C ASP A 384 11.88 13.06 1.10
N GLN A 385 10.89 13.63 0.42
CA GLN A 385 10.16 14.80 0.90
C GLN A 385 8.73 14.43 1.28
N VAL A 386 8.41 14.54 2.57
CA VAL A 386 7.04 14.38 3.07
C VAL A 386 6.11 15.36 2.34
N GLY A 387 4.98 14.87 1.85
CA GLY A 387 4.01 15.66 1.10
C GLY A 387 4.45 16.01 -0.33
N ARG A 388 5.30 15.18 -0.94
CA ARG A 388 5.69 15.35 -2.33
C ARG A 388 5.76 14.00 -3.05
N PRO A 389 4.64 13.66 -3.79
CA PRO A 389 3.43 14.44 -4.03
C PRO A 389 2.44 14.47 -2.87
N GLN A 390 1.35 15.20 -3.05
CA GLN A 390 0.22 15.34 -2.12
C GLN A 390 -1.07 14.90 -2.79
N THR A 391 -1.90 14.14 -2.09
CA THR A 391 -3.30 13.94 -2.46
C THR A 391 -4.14 15.06 -1.84
N VAL A 392 -4.83 15.82 -2.68
CA VAL A 392 -5.68 16.95 -2.26
C VAL A 392 -7.14 16.55 -2.42
N VAL A 393 -7.88 16.47 -1.31
CA VAL A 393 -9.25 15.94 -1.26
C VAL A 393 -10.27 17.01 -0.89
N LEU A 394 -11.41 17.01 -1.55
CA LEU A 394 -12.58 17.80 -1.14
C LEU A 394 -13.37 16.99 -0.11
N ALA A 395 -13.30 17.42 1.13
CA ALA A 395 -13.99 16.80 2.25
C ALA A 395 -14.89 17.81 2.98
N ASP A 396 -15.94 17.30 3.63
CA ASP A 396 -16.93 18.17 4.29
C ASP A 396 -16.43 18.73 5.63
N ASP A 397 -15.40 18.11 6.22
CA ASP A 397 -14.65 18.60 7.38
C ASP A 397 -13.31 17.85 7.48
N LEU A 398 -12.42 18.25 8.38
CA LEU A 398 -11.15 17.60 8.63
C LEU A 398 -11.30 16.48 9.67
N THR A 399 -11.99 15.42 9.26
CA THR A 399 -12.17 14.19 10.05
C THR A 399 -11.76 12.98 9.24
N ARG A 400 -11.38 11.89 9.92
CA ARG A 400 -11.05 10.62 9.27
C ARG A 400 -12.15 10.19 8.29
N GLU A 401 -13.39 10.20 8.74
CA GLU A 401 -14.56 9.80 7.95
C GLU A 401 -14.75 10.67 6.70
N ALA A 402 -14.76 12.00 6.87
CA ALA A 402 -15.00 12.93 5.76
C ALA A 402 -13.88 12.89 4.70
N VAL A 403 -12.61 12.77 5.14
CA VAL A 403 -11.46 12.61 4.23
C VAL A 403 -11.59 11.29 3.45
N GLN A 404 -11.86 10.17 4.12
CA GLN A 404 -12.04 8.87 3.44
C GLN A 404 -13.23 8.86 2.49
N GLU A 405 -14.33 9.52 2.84
CA GLU A 405 -15.48 9.65 1.93
C GLU A 405 -15.12 10.45 0.67
N GLY A 406 -14.39 11.56 0.84
CA GLY A 406 -13.89 12.35 -0.28
C GLY A 406 -12.96 11.53 -1.20
N LEU A 407 -12.04 10.79 -0.62
CA LEU A 407 -11.12 9.89 -1.35
C LEU A 407 -11.87 8.78 -2.09
N ARG A 408 -12.79 8.08 -1.42
CA ARG A 408 -13.60 7.01 -2.02
C ARG A 408 -14.47 7.52 -3.16
N ALA A 409 -14.99 8.72 -3.04
CA ALA A 409 -15.78 9.36 -4.09
C ALA A 409 -14.92 9.91 -5.24
N GLY A 410 -13.59 9.87 -5.11
CA GLY A 410 -12.66 10.44 -6.08
C GLY A 410 -12.72 11.96 -6.18
N ARG A 411 -13.27 12.63 -5.18
CA ARG A 411 -13.26 14.09 -5.09
C ARG A 411 -11.86 14.56 -4.68
N SER A 412 -10.87 14.20 -5.49
CA SER A 412 -9.47 14.48 -5.21
C SER A 412 -8.65 14.67 -6.47
N TYR A 413 -7.54 15.37 -6.32
CA TYR A 413 -6.49 15.48 -7.32
C TYR A 413 -5.12 15.29 -6.67
N VAL A 414 -4.11 15.02 -7.45
CA VAL A 414 -2.72 14.91 -6.98
C VAL A 414 -1.95 16.15 -7.42
N ALA A 415 -1.20 16.73 -6.49
CA ALA A 415 -0.31 17.87 -6.73
C ALA A 415 1.12 17.54 -6.30
N GLU A 416 2.10 18.05 -7.04
CA GLU A 416 3.53 17.86 -6.73
C GLU A 416 3.89 18.40 -5.34
N SER A 417 3.26 19.52 -4.93
CA SER A 417 3.51 20.19 -3.64
C SER A 417 2.39 21.18 -3.31
N LYS A 418 2.49 21.81 -2.13
CA LYS A 418 1.56 22.87 -1.69
C LYS A 418 1.49 24.07 -2.64
N ASP A 419 2.53 24.28 -3.45
CA ASP A 419 2.61 25.44 -4.35
C ASP A 419 1.75 25.26 -5.61
N VAL A 420 1.32 24.03 -5.90
CA VAL A 420 0.49 23.70 -7.05
C VAL A 420 -0.96 23.50 -6.62
N SER A 421 -1.88 24.19 -7.28
CA SER A 421 -3.33 24.00 -7.08
C SER A 421 -4.06 23.99 -8.42
N VAL A 422 -5.14 23.20 -8.48
CA VAL A 422 -6.01 23.15 -9.65
C VAL A 422 -7.48 23.28 -9.26
N SER A 423 -8.25 23.92 -10.13
CA SER A 423 -9.71 23.92 -10.13
C SER A 423 -10.17 23.35 -11.47
N PHE A 424 -10.95 22.28 -11.44
CA PHE A 424 -11.42 21.60 -12.65
C PHE A 424 -12.92 21.37 -12.60
N THR A 425 -13.61 21.85 -13.63
CA THR A 425 -15.07 21.83 -13.71
C THR A 425 -15.56 21.48 -15.11
N ALA A 426 -16.76 20.93 -15.19
CA ALA A 426 -17.52 20.75 -16.43
C ALA A 426 -18.87 21.41 -16.31
N THR A 427 -19.30 22.12 -17.36
CA THR A 427 -20.57 22.84 -17.39
C THR A 427 -21.32 22.48 -18.68
N GLY A 428 -22.58 22.06 -18.54
CA GLY A 428 -23.49 21.80 -19.64
C GLY A 428 -24.17 23.07 -20.15
N ALA A 429 -24.76 23.00 -21.34
CA ALA A 429 -25.36 24.16 -22.01
C ALA A 429 -26.55 24.80 -21.26
N ARG A 430 -27.14 24.10 -20.30
CA ARG A 430 -28.27 24.62 -19.48
C ARG A 430 -27.86 25.02 -18.09
N GLY A 431 -26.52 25.04 -17.81
CA GLY A 431 -25.98 25.38 -16.51
C GLY A 431 -25.81 24.20 -15.56
N GLU A 432 -25.94 22.97 -16.06
CA GLU A 432 -25.51 21.77 -15.30
C GLU A 432 -24.03 21.91 -14.95
N HIS A 433 -23.64 21.45 -13.77
CA HIS A 433 -22.27 21.61 -13.27
C HIS A 433 -21.78 20.34 -12.58
N ALA A 434 -20.51 20.01 -12.76
CA ALA A 434 -19.83 18.94 -12.05
C ALA A 434 -18.36 19.30 -11.82
N GLY A 435 -17.83 18.89 -10.67
CA GLY A 435 -16.43 18.98 -10.28
C GLY A 435 -15.69 17.64 -10.36
N ILE A 436 -14.46 17.63 -9.87
CA ILE A 436 -13.60 16.43 -9.82
C ILE A 436 -14.31 15.31 -9.05
N GLY A 437 -14.31 14.10 -9.61
CA GLY A 437 -14.94 12.91 -9.04
C GLY A 437 -16.44 12.81 -9.27
N GLU A 438 -17.06 13.81 -9.85
CA GLU A 438 -18.50 13.90 -10.05
C GLU A 438 -18.91 13.49 -11.48
N ARG A 439 -20.21 13.37 -11.68
CA ARG A 439 -20.81 13.10 -12.99
C ARG A 439 -21.67 14.28 -13.43
N LEU A 440 -21.41 14.78 -14.65
CA LEU A 440 -22.25 15.76 -15.31
C LEU A 440 -23.36 15.04 -16.07
N GLU A 441 -24.57 15.04 -15.54
CA GLU A 441 -25.73 14.41 -16.16
C GLU A 441 -26.32 15.28 -17.27
N VAL A 442 -25.89 15.02 -18.50
CA VAL A 442 -26.37 15.70 -19.71
C VAL A 442 -26.83 14.68 -20.75
N ALA A 443 -27.64 15.13 -21.72
CA ALA A 443 -27.95 14.29 -22.89
C ALA A 443 -26.70 14.11 -23.77
N PRO A 444 -26.60 12.99 -24.55
CA PRO A 444 -25.38 12.63 -25.27
C PRO A 444 -24.76 13.74 -26.11
N ASP A 445 -25.57 14.51 -26.84
CA ASP A 445 -25.12 15.54 -27.76
C ASP A 445 -25.17 16.96 -27.17
N THR A 446 -25.45 17.08 -25.87
CA THR A 446 -25.43 18.38 -25.18
C THR A 446 -24.01 18.93 -25.16
N PRO A 447 -23.78 20.17 -25.63
CA PRO A 447 -22.47 20.79 -25.52
C PRO A 447 -22.05 20.93 -24.06
N VAL A 448 -20.81 20.48 -23.77
CA VAL A 448 -20.16 20.56 -22.47
C VAL A 448 -18.88 21.38 -22.63
N THR A 449 -18.69 22.32 -21.75
CA THR A 449 -17.40 23.04 -21.61
C THR A 449 -16.69 22.54 -20.35
N VAL A 450 -15.48 22.01 -20.53
CA VAL A 450 -14.57 21.69 -19.42
C VAL A 450 -13.55 22.82 -19.27
N ARG A 451 -13.25 23.19 -18.02
CA ARG A 451 -12.32 24.27 -17.69
C ARG A 451 -11.40 23.84 -16.57
N LEU A 452 -10.10 23.97 -16.79
CA LEU A 452 -9.08 23.87 -15.75
C LEU A 452 -8.43 25.23 -15.52
N GLU A 453 -8.28 25.58 -14.25
CA GLU A 453 -7.40 26.65 -13.78
C GLU A 453 -6.29 26.03 -12.94
N ALA A 454 -5.04 26.45 -13.16
CA ALA A 454 -3.87 25.96 -12.45
C ALA A 454 -3.04 27.14 -11.93
N THR A 455 -2.49 26.98 -10.72
CA THR A 455 -1.54 27.90 -10.10
C THR A 455 -0.25 27.17 -9.74
N GLY A 456 0.87 27.89 -9.58
CA GLY A 456 2.17 27.28 -9.28
C GLY A 456 2.74 26.44 -10.43
N SER A 457 2.31 26.69 -11.67
CA SER A 457 2.53 25.81 -12.82
C SER A 457 3.25 26.51 -14.00
N ALA A 458 4.12 27.51 -13.71
CA ALA A 458 4.88 28.21 -14.74
C ALA A 458 5.59 27.25 -15.71
N GLY A 459 5.49 27.52 -17.01
CA GLY A 459 6.08 26.72 -18.08
C GLY A 459 5.39 25.37 -18.33
N CYS A 460 4.43 24.95 -17.50
CA CYS A 460 3.68 23.71 -17.70
C CYS A 460 2.69 23.83 -18.87
N THR A 461 2.26 22.70 -19.40
CA THR A 461 1.12 22.60 -20.33
C THR A 461 -0.07 21.94 -19.62
N ILE A 462 -1.28 22.39 -19.93
CA ILE A 462 -2.53 21.77 -19.48
C ILE A 462 -3.00 20.80 -20.56
N ARG A 463 -3.35 19.56 -20.18
CA ARG A 463 -3.88 18.54 -21.07
C ARG A 463 -5.24 18.08 -20.59
N PHE A 464 -6.17 17.84 -21.52
CA PHE A 464 -7.39 17.09 -21.24
C PHE A 464 -7.30 15.71 -21.84
N VAL A 465 -7.51 14.72 -20.99
CA VAL A 465 -7.45 13.29 -21.28
C VAL A 465 -8.84 12.69 -21.16
N THR A 466 -9.24 11.88 -22.12
CA THR A 466 -10.56 11.23 -22.18
C THR A 466 -10.37 9.73 -22.38
N ASP A 467 -11.46 9.00 -22.53
CA ASP A 467 -11.46 7.59 -22.94
C ASP A 467 -10.79 7.32 -24.31
N GLN A 468 -10.47 8.36 -25.06
CA GLN A 468 -9.75 8.29 -26.34
C GLN A 468 -8.27 8.72 -26.21
N GLY A 469 -7.81 9.09 -25.01
CA GLY A 469 -6.47 9.62 -24.74
C GLY A 469 -6.42 11.15 -24.68
N VAL A 470 -5.26 11.73 -24.96
CA VAL A 470 -5.03 13.19 -24.91
C VAL A 470 -5.65 13.85 -26.13
N LEU A 471 -6.74 14.59 -25.92
CA LEU A 471 -7.45 15.29 -27.01
C LEU A 471 -7.15 16.80 -27.07
N PHE A 472 -6.56 17.38 -26.04
CA PHE A 472 -6.21 18.78 -25.98
C PHE A 472 -4.91 19.00 -25.21
N THR A 473 -4.10 19.92 -25.70
CA THR A 473 -2.90 20.43 -25.00
C THR A 473 -2.82 21.93 -25.19
N SER A 474 -2.72 22.69 -24.09
CA SER A 474 -2.59 24.14 -24.11
C SER A 474 -1.23 24.62 -24.56
N ALA A 475 -1.09 25.92 -24.84
CA ALA A 475 0.19 26.59 -24.77
C ALA A 475 0.77 26.51 -23.35
N ALA A 476 2.07 26.78 -23.21
CA ALA A 476 2.71 26.83 -21.89
C ALA A 476 2.08 27.91 -20.99
N VAL A 477 1.89 27.55 -19.73
CA VAL A 477 1.46 28.48 -18.69
C VAL A 477 2.49 29.60 -18.56
N PRO A 478 2.06 30.88 -18.49
CA PRO A 478 2.97 32.01 -18.33
C PRO A 478 3.87 31.93 -17.10
N GLU A 479 4.94 32.73 -17.08
CA GLU A 479 5.87 32.84 -15.94
C GLU A 479 5.20 33.26 -14.62
N SER A 480 4.02 33.90 -14.67
CA SER A 480 3.20 34.15 -13.46
C SER A 480 2.81 32.90 -12.71
N GLY A 481 2.93 31.75 -13.36
CA GLY A 481 2.56 30.45 -12.80
C GLY A 481 1.05 30.20 -12.77
N THR A 482 0.23 31.11 -13.26
CA THR A 482 -1.23 30.96 -13.34
C THR A 482 -1.66 30.82 -14.80
N GLY A 483 -2.41 29.76 -15.09
CA GLY A 483 -2.92 29.47 -16.42
C GLY A 483 -4.30 28.83 -16.37
N SER A 484 -5.02 28.91 -17.48
CA SER A 484 -6.30 28.22 -17.64
C SER A 484 -6.42 27.65 -19.05
N ALA A 485 -7.21 26.59 -19.17
CA ALA A 485 -7.58 26.01 -20.45
C ALA A 485 -9.07 25.65 -20.45
N GLU A 486 -9.68 25.82 -21.61
CA GLU A 486 -11.06 25.37 -21.87
C GLU A 486 -11.09 24.46 -23.08
N TRP A 487 -11.95 23.45 -23.02
CA TRP A 487 -12.22 22.58 -24.14
C TRP A 487 -13.71 22.25 -24.19
N ARG A 488 -14.22 22.13 -25.42
CA ARG A 488 -15.64 21.82 -25.65
C ARG A 488 -15.79 20.43 -26.19
N THR A 489 -16.74 19.70 -25.64
CA THR A 489 -17.04 18.30 -26.00
C THR A 489 -18.52 18.00 -25.83
N THR A 490 -18.91 16.73 -25.95
CA THR A 490 -20.23 16.18 -25.64
C THR A 490 -20.05 14.84 -24.94
N ALA A 491 -21.09 14.34 -24.26
CA ALA A 491 -21.04 13.00 -23.65
C ALA A 491 -21.03 11.84 -24.68
N SER A 492 -21.48 12.10 -25.92
CA SER A 492 -21.34 11.12 -27.03
C SER A 492 -19.90 11.06 -27.58
N TYR A 493 -19.09 12.08 -27.36
CA TYR A 493 -17.71 12.13 -27.83
C TYR A 493 -16.68 11.73 -26.76
N ALA A 494 -16.92 12.04 -25.49
CA ALA A 494 -16.04 11.69 -24.39
C ALA A 494 -16.87 11.18 -23.20
N ALA A 495 -16.59 10.00 -22.71
CA ALA A 495 -17.28 9.42 -21.56
C ALA A 495 -16.85 10.04 -20.24
N TYR A 496 -15.64 10.53 -20.18
CA TYR A 496 -15.08 11.30 -19.07
C TYR A 496 -14.02 12.29 -19.58
N VAL A 497 -13.72 13.27 -18.76
CA VAL A 497 -12.55 14.13 -18.95
C VAL A 497 -11.80 14.20 -17.63
N ARG A 498 -10.49 13.98 -17.64
CA ARG A 498 -9.55 14.30 -16.58
C ARG A 498 -8.49 15.27 -17.08
N ALA A 499 -7.83 15.95 -16.19
CA ALA A 499 -6.83 16.94 -16.56
C ALA A 499 -5.45 16.60 -16.00
N GLU A 500 -4.42 16.96 -16.74
CA GLU A 500 -3.02 16.91 -16.34
C GLU A 500 -2.38 18.28 -16.53
N VAL A 501 -1.59 18.70 -15.57
CA VAL A 501 -0.69 19.84 -15.66
C VAL A 501 0.72 19.28 -15.73
N ARG A 502 1.36 19.34 -16.91
CA ARG A 502 2.64 18.69 -17.18
C ARG A 502 3.78 19.69 -17.30
N ARG A 503 4.88 19.44 -16.62
CA ARG A 503 6.13 20.17 -16.77
C ARG A 503 6.72 19.92 -18.17
N PRO A 504 7.63 20.76 -18.64
CA PRO A 504 8.36 20.48 -19.88
C PRO A 504 9.04 19.10 -19.85
N PRO A 505 9.09 18.38 -20.98
CA PRO A 505 9.81 17.12 -21.08
C PRO A 505 11.28 17.26 -20.67
N ILE A 506 11.75 16.35 -19.82
CA ILE A 506 13.19 16.23 -19.49
C ILE A 506 13.92 15.45 -20.59
N VAL A 507 13.24 14.44 -21.15
CA VAL A 507 13.75 13.61 -22.24
C VAL A 507 12.90 13.85 -23.48
N PRO A 508 13.48 14.20 -24.63
CA PRO A 508 12.74 14.39 -25.87
C PRO A 508 11.92 13.14 -26.24
N GLY A 509 10.65 13.34 -26.60
CA GLY A 509 9.74 12.26 -26.98
C GLY A 509 9.00 11.59 -25.83
N PHE A 510 9.33 11.91 -24.59
CA PHE A 510 8.58 11.45 -23.40
C PHE A 510 7.78 12.60 -22.79
N PRO A 511 6.61 12.34 -22.18
CA PRO A 511 5.90 13.39 -21.46
C PRO A 511 6.74 13.88 -20.27
N GLY A 512 6.67 15.18 -19.97
CA GLY A 512 7.27 15.72 -18.75
C GLY A 512 6.51 15.22 -17.51
N PRO A 513 7.13 15.25 -16.32
CA PRO A 513 6.46 14.84 -15.09
C PRO A 513 5.24 15.72 -14.83
N PRO A 514 4.18 15.21 -14.19
CA PRO A 514 3.04 16.04 -13.80
C PRO A 514 3.45 17.00 -12.67
N ALA A 515 2.96 18.23 -12.74
CA ALA A 515 2.84 19.12 -11.59
C ALA A 515 1.54 18.86 -10.83
N ALA A 516 0.49 18.43 -11.56
CA ALA A 516 -0.75 17.93 -11.00
C ALA A 516 -1.51 17.08 -12.02
N PHE A 517 -2.38 16.19 -11.53
CA PHE A 517 -3.42 15.56 -12.33
C PHE A 517 -4.69 15.35 -11.51
N THR A 518 -5.84 15.28 -12.17
CA THR A 518 -7.15 15.17 -11.50
C THR A 518 -7.73 13.77 -11.67
N ASN A 519 -8.56 13.36 -10.72
CA ASN A 519 -9.57 12.37 -10.97
C ASN A 519 -10.57 12.88 -12.02
N PRO A 520 -11.31 12.00 -12.72
CA PRO A 520 -12.16 12.39 -13.85
C PRO A 520 -13.44 13.11 -13.41
N ILE A 521 -13.99 13.87 -14.35
CA ILE A 521 -15.41 14.23 -14.39
C ILE A 521 -16.05 13.35 -15.44
N PHE A 522 -17.03 12.51 -15.08
CA PHE A 522 -17.76 11.69 -16.01
C PHE A 522 -18.85 12.49 -16.71
N LEU A 523 -19.09 12.22 -17.99
CA LEU A 523 -20.07 12.91 -18.82
C LEU A 523 -21.22 11.98 -19.20
N GLY A 524 -22.44 12.51 -19.20
CA GLY A 524 -23.66 11.77 -19.55
C GLY A 524 -24.24 10.96 -18.40
N ARG A 525 -25.36 10.30 -18.64
CA ARG A 525 -26.04 9.44 -17.67
C ARG A 525 -25.33 8.08 -17.59
N ARG A 526 -25.43 7.41 -16.42
CA ARG A 526 -25.03 5.99 -16.29
C ARG A 526 -25.89 5.10 -17.18
#